data_09a076c0cced766507784f183e8955e6
#
_entry.id   09a076c0cced766507784f183e8955e6
#
_cell.length_a   1.000
_cell.length_b   1.000
_cell.length_c   1.000
_cell.angle_alpha   90.00
_cell.angle_beta   90.00
_cell.angle_gamma   90.00
#
_symmetry.space_group_name_H-M   'P 1'
#
loop_
_entity.id
_entity.type
_entity.pdbx_description
1 polymer ?
#
loop_
_entity_poly.entity_id
_entity_poly.type
_entity_poly.pdbx_seq_one_letter_code
_entity_poly.pdbx_strand_id
1 'polypeptide(L)'
;MAATKKRVLLTVNPFLVTGKRMSTQRSLITALDRHADLIVVTAGDYDFAAGRVRAYRRMRGGTFEPLGMIAPAADLWIVYSDGYYLDHRARGFAKRRDFFRAQIEFHQRFLASGAVGRVINEPAVEGRTLKSWFAGLDSAVYRTIPTFVASSLDEVHDLVKGGQGIVAKPDWGGAGLGAHRLLSESDVRRFGEGLGKGRDHELSDYCFQPYRPGDEKRVWFAGGHCVAGRLRVGGRTPWSDSTDRYDVRPYVAGMQDFDADLRAAEKLAAHCGLSVGAIDFIGDSINEINGCGTIFTEYKFWQCIVDARPALVRYCVGAVREL
;
A
#
# COMPACT_ATOMS: atom_id res chain seq x y z
N MET A 1 -15.93 -29.44 25.35
CA MET A 1 -16.47 -28.20 24.74
C MET A 1 -15.52 -27.83 23.59
N ALA A 2 -16.03 -27.65 22.38
CA ALA A 2 -15.19 -27.14 21.30
C ALA A 2 -14.82 -25.69 21.64
N ALA A 3 -13.52 -25.32 21.53
CA ALA A 3 -13.08 -23.98 21.74
C ALA A 3 -13.79 -23.05 20.71
N THR A 4 -14.33 -21.94 21.20
CA THR A 4 -14.95 -20.94 20.33
C THR A 4 -13.89 -20.36 19.40
N LYS A 5 -14.11 -20.47 18.10
CA LYS A 5 -13.18 -19.88 17.12
C LYS A 5 -13.09 -18.37 17.34
N LYS A 6 -11.87 -17.85 17.28
CA LYS A 6 -11.61 -16.41 17.30
C LYS A 6 -12.20 -15.74 16.08
N ARG A 7 -12.78 -14.57 16.25
CA ARG A 7 -13.33 -13.79 15.14
C ARG A 7 -12.25 -12.93 14.48
N VAL A 8 -12.14 -13.06 13.18
CA VAL A 8 -11.19 -12.28 12.37
C VAL A 8 -11.94 -11.49 11.32
N LEU A 9 -11.72 -10.18 11.27
CA LEU A 9 -12.09 -9.34 10.15
C LEU A 9 -10.92 -9.27 9.17
N LEU A 10 -11.19 -9.48 7.90
CA LEU A 10 -10.23 -9.27 6.81
C LEU A 10 -10.81 -8.28 5.81
N THR A 11 -10.17 -7.12 5.70
CA THR A 11 -10.51 -6.17 4.63
C THR A 11 -9.99 -6.69 3.30
N VAL A 12 -10.81 -6.64 2.26
CA VAL A 12 -10.45 -7.09 0.91
C VAL A 12 -10.89 -6.06 -0.14
N ASN A 13 -10.29 -6.18 -1.32
CA ASN A 13 -10.76 -5.43 -2.48
C ASN A 13 -12.20 -5.83 -2.83
N PRO A 14 -13.12 -4.89 -3.09
CA PRO A 14 -14.52 -5.17 -3.44
C PRO A 14 -14.70 -6.12 -4.63
N PHE A 15 -13.78 -6.11 -5.59
CA PHE A 15 -13.83 -7.01 -6.74
C PHE A 15 -13.71 -8.49 -6.39
N LEU A 16 -13.15 -8.80 -5.22
CA LEU A 16 -13.03 -10.19 -4.77
C LEU A 16 -14.39 -10.80 -4.46
N VAL A 17 -15.25 -10.06 -3.77
CA VAL A 17 -16.59 -10.53 -3.36
C VAL A 17 -17.59 -10.52 -4.50
N THR A 18 -17.35 -9.72 -5.54
CA THR A 18 -18.20 -9.65 -6.76
C THR A 18 -17.81 -10.66 -7.84
N GLY A 19 -16.85 -11.56 -7.57
CA GLY A 19 -16.43 -12.61 -8.50
C GLY A 19 -15.47 -12.16 -9.62
N LYS A 20 -15.14 -10.87 -9.69
CA LYS A 20 -14.09 -10.38 -10.60
C LYS A 20 -12.72 -10.81 -10.06
N ARG A 21 -12.01 -11.55 -10.86
CA ARG A 21 -10.78 -12.30 -10.52
C ARG A 21 -9.70 -11.46 -9.79
N MET A 22 -9.48 -11.74 -8.51
CA MET A 22 -8.19 -11.47 -7.86
C MET A 22 -7.77 -12.71 -7.06
N SER A 23 -6.88 -13.50 -7.61
CA SER A 23 -6.51 -14.83 -7.08
C SER A 23 -5.62 -14.80 -5.84
N THR A 24 -5.01 -13.64 -5.54
CA THR A 24 -3.94 -13.52 -4.53
C THR A 24 -4.47 -13.49 -3.10
N GLN A 25 -5.61 -12.83 -2.86
CA GLN A 25 -6.23 -12.82 -1.53
C GLN A 25 -6.93 -14.13 -1.17
N ARG A 26 -7.26 -14.96 -2.16
CA ARG A 26 -7.95 -16.24 -1.93
C ARG A 26 -7.15 -17.22 -1.08
N SER A 27 -5.83 -17.24 -1.22
CA SER A 27 -4.97 -18.10 -0.42
C SER A 27 -5.00 -17.70 1.06
N LEU A 28 -4.93 -16.39 1.36
CA LEU A 28 -5.04 -15.87 2.71
C LEU A 28 -6.42 -16.18 3.31
N ILE A 29 -7.50 -15.88 2.57
CA ILE A 29 -8.87 -16.17 2.99
C ILE A 29 -9.04 -17.63 3.29
N THR A 30 -8.56 -18.52 2.40
CA THR A 30 -8.67 -19.98 2.59
C THR A 30 -7.88 -20.46 3.82
N ALA A 31 -6.73 -19.86 4.08
CA ALA A 31 -5.93 -20.20 5.25
C ALA A 31 -6.59 -19.73 6.55
N LEU A 32 -7.05 -18.48 6.61
CA LEU A 32 -7.71 -17.92 7.80
C LEU A 32 -9.03 -18.63 8.16
N ASP A 33 -9.86 -18.93 7.15
CA ASP A 33 -11.17 -19.60 7.32
C ASP A 33 -11.08 -20.98 8.03
N ARG A 34 -9.90 -21.64 7.91
CA ARG A 34 -9.63 -22.89 8.63
C ARG A 34 -9.39 -22.69 10.12
N HIS A 35 -8.92 -21.53 10.52
CA HIS A 35 -8.43 -21.24 11.88
C HIS A 35 -9.33 -20.29 12.67
N ALA A 36 -10.21 -19.54 12.00
CA ALA A 36 -11.02 -18.49 12.61
C ALA A 36 -12.49 -18.49 12.15
N ASP A 37 -13.34 -17.76 12.88
CA ASP A 37 -14.63 -17.27 12.36
C ASP A 37 -14.32 -16.04 11.49
N LEU A 38 -14.10 -16.30 10.20
CA LEU A 38 -13.64 -15.28 9.26
C LEU A 38 -14.81 -14.48 8.68
N ILE A 39 -14.79 -13.18 8.89
CA ILE A 39 -15.68 -12.22 8.26
C ILE A 39 -14.83 -11.36 7.30
N VAL A 40 -15.24 -11.33 6.05
CA VAL A 40 -14.61 -10.52 5.02
C VAL A 40 -15.35 -9.20 4.93
N VAL A 41 -14.62 -8.08 4.96
CA VAL A 41 -15.16 -6.73 4.80
C VAL A 41 -14.54 -6.07 3.58
N THR A 42 -15.32 -5.26 2.86
CA THR A 42 -14.86 -4.63 1.62
C THR A 42 -14.25 -3.26 1.89
N ALA A 43 -13.04 -3.05 1.38
CA ALA A 43 -12.41 -1.74 1.41
C ALA A 43 -13.32 -0.70 0.75
N GLY A 44 -13.50 0.44 1.42
CA GLY A 44 -14.28 1.56 0.91
C GLY A 44 -15.80 1.45 1.04
N ASP A 45 -16.33 0.32 1.50
CA ASP A 45 -17.77 0.17 1.77
C ASP A 45 -18.07 0.47 3.25
N TYR A 46 -17.72 1.70 3.67
CA TYR A 46 -17.90 2.17 5.04
C TYR A 46 -19.09 3.13 5.11
N ASP A 47 -19.92 2.97 6.14
CA ASP A 47 -20.81 4.00 6.65
C ASP A 47 -20.11 4.66 7.84
N PHE A 48 -19.40 5.74 7.56
CA PHE A 48 -18.60 6.45 8.58
C PHE A 48 -19.45 7.03 9.70
N ALA A 49 -20.65 7.50 9.36
CA ALA A 49 -21.59 8.09 10.31
C ALA A 49 -22.18 7.04 11.26
N ALA A 50 -22.70 5.94 10.70
CA ALA A 50 -23.27 4.86 11.49
C ALA A 50 -22.22 3.94 12.12
N GLY A 51 -20.93 4.08 11.77
CA GLY A 51 -19.88 3.22 12.28
C GLY A 51 -20.01 1.78 11.79
N ARG A 52 -20.34 1.57 10.53
CA ARG A 52 -20.58 0.25 9.95
C ARG A 52 -19.73 0.02 8.72
N VAL A 53 -19.48 -1.27 8.42
CA VAL A 53 -18.77 -1.72 7.22
C VAL A 53 -19.52 -2.85 6.56
N ARG A 54 -19.50 -2.90 5.23
CA ARG A 54 -20.13 -3.98 4.49
C ARG A 54 -19.34 -5.27 4.66
N ALA A 55 -20.04 -6.31 5.10
CA ALA A 55 -19.45 -7.58 5.47
C ALA A 55 -20.03 -8.75 4.68
N TYR A 56 -19.23 -9.80 4.57
CA TYR A 56 -19.55 -11.02 3.87
C TYR A 56 -19.02 -12.23 4.64
N ARG A 57 -19.70 -13.38 4.52
CA ARG A 57 -19.22 -14.67 4.97
C ARG A 57 -18.83 -15.52 3.76
N ARG A 58 -17.69 -16.20 3.85
CA ARG A 58 -17.29 -17.15 2.84
C ARG A 58 -18.12 -18.43 2.99
N MET A 59 -18.72 -18.90 1.90
CA MET A 59 -19.49 -20.13 1.82
C MET A 59 -18.62 -21.30 1.35
N ARG A 60 -19.08 -22.52 1.62
CA ARG A 60 -18.52 -23.72 1.01
C ARG A 60 -18.61 -23.56 -0.51
N GLY A 61 -17.50 -23.80 -1.22
CA GLY A 61 -17.43 -23.53 -2.68
C GLY A 61 -16.77 -22.20 -3.03
N GLY A 62 -16.45 -21.32 -2.05
CA GLY A 62 -15.64 -20.12 -2.25
C GLY A 62 -16.40 -18.88 -2.71
N THR A 63 -17.73 -18.94 -2.73
CA THR A 63 -18.60 -17.76 -2.91
C THR A 63 -18.71 -16.96 -1.61
N PHE A 64 -19.26 -15.74 -1.71
CA PHE A 64 -19.46 -14.85 -0.58
C PHE A 64 -20.94 -14.53 -0.40
N GLU A 65 -21.45 -14.75 0.80
CA GLU A 65 -22.81 -14.38 1.20
C GLU A 65 -22.77 -13.04 1.91
N PRO A 66 -23.59 -12.06 1.52
CA PRO A 66 -23.62 -10.75 2.18
C PRO A 66 -24.25 -10.87 3.57
N LEU A 67 -23.57 -10.30 4.56
CA LEU A 67 -24.06 -10.11 5.93
C LEU A 67 -24.70 -8.72 6.15
N GLY A 68 -24.61 -7.83 5.14
CA GLY A 68 -25.05 -6.46 5.24
C GLY A 68 -24.01 -5.53 5.87
N MET A 69 -24.48 -4.45 6.47
CA MET A 69 -23.66 -3.45 7.18
C MET A 69 -23.57 -3.84 8.65
N ILE A 70 -22.36 -4.13 9.12
CA ILE A 70 -22.09 -4.52 10.52
C ILE A 70 -21.21 -3.48 11.22
N ALA A 71 -21.35 -3.38 12.55
CA ALA A 71 -20.34 -2.71 13.37
C ALA A 71 -19.12 -3.64 13.47
N PRO A 72 -17.88 -3.16 13.22
CA PRO A 72 -16.69 -3.96 13.37
C PRO A 72 -16.52 -4.41 14.83
N ALA A 73 -16.44 -5.73 15.02
CA ALA A 73 -16.12 -6.36 16.31
C ALA A 73 -15.38 -7.66 16.04
N ALA A 74 -14.14 -7.76 16.53
CA ALA A 74 -13.29 -8.92 16.27
C ALA A 74 -12.13 -9.03 17.27
N ASP A 75 -11.60 -10.23 17.42
CA ASP A 75 -10.34 -10.45 18.15
C ASP A 75 -9.15 -9.89 17.35
N LEU A 76 -9.21 -9.98 15.99
CA LEU A 76 -8.18 -9.49 15.09
C LEU A 76 -8.81 -8.85 13.85
N TRP A 77 -8.29 -7.71 13.43
CA TRP A 77 -8.60 -7.10 12.13
C TRP A 77 -7.33 -7.00 11.28
N ILE A 78 -7.35 -7.66 10.13
CA ILE A 78 -6.31 -7.53 9.12
C ILE A 78 -6.77 -6.45 8.13
N VAL A 79 -6.21 -5.27 8.28
CA VAL A 79 -6.60 -4.11 7.47
C VAL A 79 -5.83 -4.15 6.16
N TYR A 80 -6.59 -4.16 5.08
CA TYR A 80 -6.09 -4.04 3.73
C TYR A 80 -6.59 -2.72 3.15
N SER A 81 -5.69 -1.80 2.92
CA SER A 81 -6.05 -0.55 2.29
C SER A 81 -5.74 -0.62 0.80
N ASP A 82 -6.77 -0.75 0.00
CA ASP A 82 -6.70 -0.65 -1.46
C ASP A 82 -7.54 0.54 -1.94
N GLY A 83 -7.20 1.70 -1.42
CA GLY A 83 -7.87 2.94 -1.80
C GLY A 83 -7.62 3.36 -3.25
N TYR A 84 -6.66 2.72 -3.92
CA TYR A 84 -6.26 3.08 -5.26
C TYR A 84 -7.36 2.91 -6.32
N TYR A 85 -8.21 1.87 -6.16
CA TYR A 85 -9.27 1.56 -7.13
C TYR A 85 -10.64 2.11 -6.73
N LEU A 86 -10.74 2.81 -5.60
CA LEU A 86 -12.02 3.25 -5.09
C LEU A 86 -12.38 4.63 -5.62
N ASP A 87 -13.60 4.75 -6.10
CA ASP A 87 -14.19 6.03 -6.45
C ASP A 87 -14.67 6.75 -5.16
N HIS A 88 -13.84 7.65 -4.68
CA HIS A 88 -14.12 8.44 -3.48
C HIS A 88 -15.35 9.35 -3.64
N ARG A 89 -15.65 9.81 -4.88
CA ARG A 89 -16.83 10.64 -5.17
C ARG A 89 -18.12 9.87 -5.03
N ALA A 90 -18.15 8.62 -5.54
CA ALA A 90 -19.27 7.72 -5.31
C ALA A 90 -19.54 7.45 -3.82
N ARG A 91 -18.56 7.81 -2.95
CA ARG A 91 -18.65 7.72 -1.49
C ARG A 91 -18.94 9.07 -0.80
N GLY A 92 -19.23 10.12 -1.58
CA GLY A 92 -19.58 11.44 -1.04
C GLY A 92 -18.39 12.33 -0.66
N PHE A 93 -17.17 11.96 -1.03
CA PHE A 93 -15.98 12.76 -0.74
C PHE A 93 -15.55 13.58 -1.97
N ALA A 94 -15.36 14.87 -1.79
CA ALA A 94 -14.87 15.75 -2.84
C ALA A 94 -13.41 15.43 -3.20
N LYS A 95 -12.58 15.07 -2.19
CA LYS A 95 -11.17 14.78 -2.35
C LYS A 95 -10.85 13.37 -1.86
N ARG A 96 -9.95 12.71 -2.59
CA ARG A 96 -9.49 11.36 -2.24
C ARG A 96 -8.83 11.29 -0.87
N ARG A 97 -8.00 12.29 -0.53
CA ARG A 97 -7.34 12.38 0.78
C ARG A 97 -8.31 12.40 1.97
N ASP A 98 -9.46 13.05 1.80
CA ASP A 98 -10.46 13.14 2.87
C ASP A 98 -11.13 11.79 3.11
N PHE A 99 -11.36 11.02 2.03
CA PHE A 99 -11.83 9.65 2.13
C PHE A 99 -10.83 8.75 2.88
N PHE A 100 -9.53 8.84 2.58
CA PHE A 100 -8.50 8.06 3.28
C PHE A 100 -8.38 8.45 4.75
N ARG A 101 -8.42 9.76 5.04
CA ARG A 101 -8.42 10.23 6.43
C ARG A 101 -9.61 9.66 7.21
N ALA A 102 -10.81 9.75 6.65
CA ALA A 102 -12.01 9.18 7.25
C ALA A 102 -11.90 7.66 7.46
N GLN A 103 -11.26 6.94 6.54
CA GLN A 103 -11.01 5.50 6.68
C GLN A 103 -10.04 5.19 7.82
N ILE A 104 -8.94 5.93 7.93
CA ILE A 104 -7.96 5.77 9.02
C ILE A 104 -8.64 6.06 10.37
N GLU A 105 -9.37 7.18 10.48
CA GLU A 105 -10.11 7.56 11.68
C GLU A 105 -11.18 6.53 12.07
N PHE A 106 -11.84 5.93 11.08
CA PHE A 106 -12.79 4.85 11.28
C PHE A 106 -12.13 3.64 11.95
N HIS A 107 -11.00 3.17 11.41
CA HIS A 107 -10.26 2.04 11.98
C HIS A 107 -9.76 2.36 13.40
N GLN A 108 -9.18 3.56 13.61
CA GLN A 108 -8.66 4.00 14.91
C GLN A 108 -9.77 4.03 15.98
N ARG A 109 -10.97 4.48 15.63
CA ARG A 109 -12.10 4.51 16.56
C ARG A 109 -12.47 3.12 17.09
N PHE A 110 -12.50 2.10 16.23
CA PHE A 110 -12.83 0.74 16.64
C PHE A 110 -11.71 0.08 17.44
N LEU A 111 -10.47 0.36 17.12
CA LEU A 111 -9.33 -0.07 17.94
C LEU A 111 -9.38 0.58 19.33
N ALA A 112 -9.57 1.87 19.39
CA ALA A 112 -9.63 2.63 20.66
C ALA A 112 -10.82 2.24 21.55
N SER A 113 -11.94 1.82 20.96
CA SER A 113 -13.11 1.35 21.71
C SER A 113 -12.98 -0.04 22.32
N GLY A 114 -11.92 -0.78 21.95
CA GLY A 114 -11.75 -2.19 22.32
C GLY A 114 -12.70 -3.16 21.60
N ALA A 115 -13.52 -2.68 20.64
CA ALA A 115 -14.36 -3.54 19.82
C ALA A 115 -13.53 -4.45 18.89
N VAL A 116 -12.30 -4.04 18.60
CA VAL A 116 -11.28 -4.82 17.91
C VAL A 116 -10.09 -4.97 18.84
N GLY A 117 -9.73 -6.22 19.15
CA GLY A 117 -8.68 -6.53 20.13
C GLY A 117 -7.27 -6.26 19.59
N ARG A 118 -7.03 -6.59 18.32
CA ARG A 118 -5.72 -6.42 17.65
C ARG A 118 -5.91 -6.07 16.17
N VAL A 119 -4.95 -5.34 15.62
CA VAL A 119 -4.91 -5.00 14.18
C VAL A 119 -3.55 -5.40 13.61
N ILE A 120 -3.54 -5.98 12.40
CA ILE A 120 -2.33 -6.11 11.60
C ILE A 120 -2.25 -4.91 10.68
N ASN A 121 -1.13 -4.19 10.78
CA ASN A 121 -0.90 -2.84 10.36
C ASN A 121 -1.88 -1.88 11.07
N GLU A 122 -1.38 -1.23 12.09
CA GLU A 122 -2.16 -0.19 12.76
C GLU A 122 -2.66 0.86 11.75
N PRO A 123 -3.83 1.45 11.96
CA PRO A 123 -4.41 2.43 11.03
C PRO A 123 -3.49 3.59 10.70
N ALA A 124 -2.64 4.01 11.66
CA ALA A 124 -1.64 5.05 11.44
C ALA A 124 -0.61 4.70 10.35
N VAL A 125 -0.33 3.41 10.13
CA VAL A 125 0.58 2.93 9.07
C VAL A 125 0.05 3.30 7.70
N GLU A 126 -1.27 3.27 7.48
CA GLU A 126 -1.87 3.65 6.21
C GLU A 126 -1.53 5.10 5.83
N GLY A 127 -1.58 6.02 6.80
CA GLY A 127 -1.15 7.40 6.59
C GLY A 127 0.36 7.53 6.29
N ARG A 128 1.17 6.63 6.85
CA ARG A 128 2.62 6.60 6.65
C ARG A 128 3.04 5.92 5.34
N THR A 129 2.13 5.27 4.64
CA THR A 129 2.35 4.77 3.27
C THR A 129 2.13 5.85 2.21
N LEU A 130 1.60 7.01 2.58
CA LEU A 130 1.50 8.16 1.68
C LEU A 130 2.90 8.66 1.33
N LYS A 131 3.13 8.97 0.06
CA LYS A 131 4.44 9.43 -0.38
C LYS A 131 4.80 10.79 0.22
N SER A 132 3.81 11.66 0.46
CA SER A 132 3.98 12.94 1.13
C SER A 132 4.50 12.80 2.57
N TRP A 133 4.25 11.67 3.23
CA TRP A 133 4.80 11.42 4.56
C TRP A 133 6.33 11.44 4.58
N PHE A 134 6.96 11.06 3.47
CA PHE A 134 8.42 11.11 3.33
C PHE A 134 9.00 12.53 3.42
N ALA A 135 8.20 13.56 3.13
CA ALA A 135 8.64 14.95 3.26
C ALA A 135 8.99 15.35 4.71
N GLY A 136 8.43 14.64 5.70
CA GLY A 136 8.74 14.84 7.11
C GLY A 136 9.90 13.99 7.63
N LEU A 137 10.51 13.13 6.79
CA LEU A 137 11.61 12.26 7.20
C LEU A 137 12.97 12.91 6.93
N ASP A 138 13.90 12.67 7.84
CA ASP A 138 15.32 12.90 7.56
C ASP A 138 15.81 11.84 6.56
N SER A 139 15.99 12.26 5.30
CA SER A 139 16.38 11.37 4.21
C SER A 139 17.76 10.75 4.39
N ALA A 140 18.68 11.41 5.11
CA ALA A 140 19.99 10.85 5.41
C ALA A 140 19.89 9.74 6.46
N VAL A 141 19.02 9.91 7.46
CA VAL A 141 18.80 8.92 8.54
C VAL A 141 18.11 7.66 8.02
N TYR A 142 17.12 7.82 7.13
CA TYR A 142 16.30 6.71 6.63
C TYR A 142 16.68 6.26 5.21
N ARG A 143 17.68 6.88 4.58
CA ARG A 143 18.06 6.60 3.19
C ARG A 143 16.88 6.73 2.21
N THR A 144 15.99 7.68 2.46
CA THR A 144 14.85 7.92 1.57
C THR A 144 15.23 8.87 0.44
N ILE A 145 14.54 8.79 -0.69
CA ILE A 145 14.60 9.85 -1.69
C ILE A 145 14.00 11.12 -1.06
N PRO A 146 14.72 12.25 -1.04
CA PRO A 146 14.17 13.52 -0.55
C PRO A 146 12.83 13.80 -1.22
N THR A 147 11.82 14.09 -0.42
CA THR A 147 10.45 14.28 -0.90
C THR A 147 9.98 15.67 -0.53
N PHE A 148 9.31 16.35 -1.46
CA PHE A 148 8.80 17.68 -1.29
C PHE A 148 7.29 17.70 -1.54
N VAL A 149 6.59 18.60 -0.86
CA VAL A 149 5.19 18.92 -1.13
C VAL A 149 5.17 20.38 -1.54
N ALA A 150 4.59 20.68 -2.68
CA ALA A 150 4.54 22.04 -3.21
C ALA A 150 3.17 22.69 -3.01
N SER A 151 3.14 23.94 -2.63
CA SER A 151 1.93 24.75 -2.47
C SER A 151 1.58 25.53 -3.74
N SER A 152 2.55 25.69 -4.66
CA SER A 152 2.38 26.41 -5.92
C SER A 152 3.20 25.76 -7.04
N LEU A 153 2.83 26.04 -8.30
CA LEU A 153 3.63 25.62 -9.46
C LEU A 153 4.98 26.34 -9.53
N ASP A 154 5.10 27.53 -8.93
CA ASP A 154 6.39 28.27 -8.89
C ASP A 154 7.41 27.51 -8.04
N GLU A 155 7.00 26.92 -6.92
CA GLU A 155 7.87 26.04 -6.12
C GLU A 155 8.32 24.82 -6.93
N VAL A 156 7.45 24.25 -7.76
CA VAL A 156 7.82 23.12 -8.64
C VAL A 156 8.79 23.58 -9.73
N HIS A 157 8.61 24.77 -10.28
CA HIS A 157 9.56 25.39 -11.23
C HIS A 157 10.94 25.55 -10.61
N ASP A 158 11.01 26.02 -9.37
CA ASP A 158 12.31 26.24 -8.69
C ASP A 158 13.04 24.92 -8.43
N LEU A 159 12.31 23.84 -8.09
CA LEU A 159 12.89 22.51 -7.98
C LEU A 159 13.51 22.03 -9.31
N VAL A 160 12.84 22.30 -10.44
CA VAL A 160 13.33 21.90 -11.78
C VAL A 160 14.49 22.76 -12.25
N LYS A 161 14.51 24.06 -11.97
CA LYS A 161 15.62 24.98 -12.31
C LYS A 161 16.95 24.58 -11.70
N GLY A 162 16.95 23.85 -10.58
CA GLY A 162 18.16 23.29 -9.98
C GLY A 162 18.88 22.25 -10.84
N GLY A 163 18.40 21.98 -12.06
CA GLY A 163 19.04 21.09 -13.05
C GLY A 163 18.87 19.61 -12.75
N GLN A 164 18.25 19.25 -11.66
CA GLN A 164 17.90 17.89 -11.30
C GLN A 164 16.47 17.63 -11.75
N GLY A 165 16.26 16.69 -12.68
CA GLY A 165 14.91 16.30 -13.07
C GLY A 165 14.09 15.88 -11.86
N ILE A 166 12.81 16.20 -11.88
CA ILE A 166 11.86 15.90 -10.78
C ILE A 166 10.82 14.91 -11.27
N VAL A 167 10.34 14.10 -10.35
CA VAL A 167 9.19 13.23 -10.54
C VAL A 167 8.05 13.71 -9.68
N ALA A 168 6.95 14.13 -10.29
CA ALA A 168 5.69 14.37 -9.61
C ALA A 168 4.92 13.04 -9.50
N LYS A 169 4.58 12.64 -8.30
CA LYS A 169 3.88 11.38 -8.01
C LYS A 169 2.58 11.68 -7.27
N PRO A 170 1.45 11.09 -7.68
CA PRO A 170 0.26 11.14 -6.86
C PRO A 170 0.57 10.55 -5.48
N ASP A 171 0.12 11.21 -4.44
CA ASP A 171 0.32 10.78 -3.07
C ASP A 171 -0.30 9.40 -2.83
N TRP A 172 -1.47 9.20 -3.41
CA TRP A 172 -2.16 7.92 -3.45
C TRP A 172 -2.07 7.30 -4.83
N GLY A 173 -1.37 6.23 -4.97
CA GLY A 173 -1.27 5.55 -6.24
C GLY A 173 -0.12 4.58 -6.27
N GLY A 174 -0.19 3.67 -7.23
CA GLY A 174 0.82 2.66 -7.47
C GLY A 174 1.02 2.42 -8.96
N ALA A 175 1.94 1.53 -9.30
CA ALA A 175 2.25 1.12 -10.67
C ALA A 175 2.61 2.29 -11.62
N GLY A 176 3.11 3.40 -11.07
CA GLY A 176 3.50 4.58 -11.84
C GLY A 176 2.35 5.39 -12.45
N LEU A 177 1.10 5.00 -12.18
CA LEU A 177 -0.06 5.68 -12.75
C LEU A 177 -0.19 7.12 -12.23
N GLY A 178 -0.29 8.08 -13.15
CA GLY A 178 -0.39 9.50 -12.83
C GLY A 178 0.92 10.15 -12.39
N ALA A 179 2.04 9.44 -12.47
CA ALA A 179 3.33 10.05 -12.23
C ALA A 179 3.85 10.78 -13.48
N HIS A 180 4.49 11.91 -13.27
CA HIS A 180 5.00 12.78 -14.34
C HIS A 180 6.49 13.03 -14.13
N ARG A 181 7.24 12.96 -15.20
CA ARG A 181 8.65 13.36 -15.24
C ARG A 181 8.75 14.80 -15.69
N LEU A 182 9.30 15.66 -14.84
CA LEU A 182 9.45 17.08 -15.07
C LEU A 182 10.95 17.39 -15.21
N LEU A 183 11.39 17.60 -16.45
CA LEU A 183 12.80 17.85 -16.77
C LEU A 183 13.07 19.30 -17.18
N SER A 184 12.00 20.04 -17.48
CA SER A 184 12.05 21.39 -17.98
C SER A 184 10.86 22.21 -17.49
N GLU A 185 10.97 23.53 -17.61
CA GLU A 185 9.86 24.44 -17.32
C GLU A 185 8.63 24.15 -18.20
N SER A 186 8.84 23.69 -19.44
CA SER A 186 7.75 23.28 -20.32
C SER A 186 7.01 22.05 -19.81
N ASP A 187 7.72 21.13 -19.12
CA ASP A 187 7.08 19.98 -18.50
C ASP A 187 6.23 20.39 -17.30
N VAL A 188 6.74 21.32 -16.47
CA VAL A 188 5.98 21.86 -15.33
C VAL A 188 4.71 22.57 -15.81
N ARG A 189 4.80 23.35 -16.89
CA ARG A 189 3.63 24.01 -17.49
C ARG A 189 2.59 22.98 -17.94
N ARG A 190 3.00 21.99 -18.72
CA ARG A 190 2.10 20.89 -19.18
C ARG A 190 1.48 20.12 -18.02
N PHE A 191 2.25 19.88 -16.99
CA PHE A 191 1.75 19.26 -15.75
C PHE A 191 0.69 20.13 -15.11
N GLY A 192 0.94 21.45 -14.94
CA GLY A 192 -0.02 22.41 -14.40
C GLY A 192 -1.31 22.50 -15.19
N GLU A 193 -1.21 22.51 -16.55
CA GLU A 193 -2.37 22.49 -17.45
C GLU A 193 -3.19 21.21 -17.34
N GLY A 194 -2.60 20.12 -16.88
CA GLY A 194 -3.24 18.83 -16.66
C GLY A 194 -3.94 18.69 -15.30
N LEU A 195 -3.61 19.56 -14.34
CA LEU A 195 -4.22 19.53 -13.01
C LEU A 195 -5.71 19.84 -13.10
N GLY A 196 -6.51 19.12 -12.31
CA GLY A 196 -7.97 19.26 -12.30
C GLY A 196 -8.68 18.70 -13.53
N LYS A 197 -7.95 18.20 -14.55
CA LYS A 197 -8.51 17.56 -15.72
C LYS A 197 -8.52 16.02 -15.55
N GLY A 198 -9.66 15.39 -15.73
CA GLY A 198 -9.80 13.94 -15.74
C GLY A 198 -9.96 13.31 -14.36
N ARG A 199 -8.89 12.85 -13.72
CA ARG A 199 -8.95 12.12 -12.44
C ARG A 199 -8.89 12.98 -11.18
N ASP A 200 -9.10 14.29 -11.31
CA ASP A 200 -9.22 15.24 -10.20
C ASP A 200 -8.03 15.29 -9.24
N HIS A 201 -6.84 15.23 -9.76
CA HIS A 201 -5.65 15.52 -8.97
C HIS A 201 -5.40 17.03 -8.96
N GLU A 202 -5.43 17.61 -7.77
CA GLU A 202 -4.93 18.95 -7.52
C GLU A 202 -3.43 18.88 -7.24
N LEU A 203 -2.73 20.01 -7.27
CA LEU A 203 -1.31 20.10 -6.94
C LEU A 203 -1.01 19.49 -5.56
N SER A 204 -1.89 19.73 -4.61
CA SER A 204 -1.81 19.21 -3.24
C SER A 204 -1.95 17.68 -3.13
N ASP A 205 -2.32 16.99 -4.21
CA ASP A 205 -2.40 15.53 -4.26
C ASP A 205 -1.09 14.90 -4.77
N TYR A 206 -0.07 15.71 -5.04
CA TYR A 206 1.23 15.27 -5.52
C TYR A 206 2.33 15.49 -4.49
N CYS A 207 3.29 14.59 -4.48
CA CYS A 207 4.62 14.82 -3.95
C CYS A 207 5.66 14.84 -5.07
N PHE A 208 6.78 15.46 -4.81
CA PHE A 208 7.85 15.71 -5.77
C PHE A 208 9.14 15.09 -5.23
N GLN A 209 9.84 14.34 -6.06
CA GLN A 209 11.10 13.69 -5.72
C GLN A 209 12.12 13.96 -6.82
N PRO A 210 13.41 14.14 -6.50
CA PRO A 210 14.46 14.14 -7.51
C PRO A 210 14.39 12.85 -8.33
N TYR A 211 14.51 12.99 -9.65
CA TYR A 211 14.63 11.83 -10.51
C TYR A 211 15.91 11.07 -10.19
N ARG A 212 15.76 9.80 -9.87
CA ARG A 212 16.88 8.90 -9.60
C ARG A 212 16.86 7.76 -10.63
N PRO A 213 17.95 7.60 -11.42
CA PRO A 213 18.16 6.37 -12.19
C PRO A 213 18.61 5.27 -11.25
N GLY A 214 18.33 4.02 -11.60
CA GLY A 214 18.81 2.87 -10.86
C GLY A 214 17.87 1.68 -10.96
N ASP A 215 18.36 0.56 -10.46
CA ASP A 215 17.56 -0.66 -10.37
C ASP A 215 16.49 -0.50 -9.29
N GLU A 216 15.33 -1.10 -9.55
CA GLU A 216 14.23 -1.14 -8.58
C GLU A 216 14.37 -2.41 -7.72
N LYS A 217 14.39 -2.21 -6.40
CA LYS A 217 14.41 -3.31 -5.45
C LYS A 217 13.16 -3.23 -4.58
N ARG A 218 12.61 -4.38 -4.22
CA ARG A 218 11.48 -4.48 -3.28
C ARG A 218 11.79 -5.50 -2.22
N VAL A 219 11.57 -5.13 -0.97
CA VAL A 219 11.73 -5.98 0.20
C VAL A 219 10.38 -6.13 0.89
N TRP A 220 9.91 -7.38 1.07
CA TRP A 220 8.64 -7.68 1.77
C TRP A 220 8.88 -8.01 3.23
N PHE A 221 7.95 -7.57 4.06
CA PHE A 221 7.96 -7.73 5.51
C PHE A 221 6.77 -8.53 6.00
N ALA A 222 7.01 -9.39 6.97
CA ALA A 222 6.00 -10.03 7.81
C ALA A 222 6.48 -10.07 9.26
N GLY A 223 5.73 -9.47 10.18
CA GLY A 223 6.12 -9.36 11.57
C GLY A 223 7.34 -8.46 11.81
N GLY A 224 7.56 -7.47 10.95
CA GLY A 224 8.71 -6.56 11.02
C GLY A 224 10.01 -7.15 10.46
N HIS A 225 10.00 -8.39 9.97
CA HIS A 225 11.16 -9.06 9.37
C HIS A 225 11.03 -9.20 7.86
N CYS A 226 12.16 -9.09 7.16
CA CYS A 226 12.22 -9.36 5.73
C CYS A 226 11.92 -10.84 5.47
N VAL A 227 10.99 -11.10 4.56
CA VAL A 227 10.59 -12.47 4.18
C VAL A 227 10.89 -12.80 2.72
N ALA A 228 11.11 -11.79 1.90
CA ALA A 228 11.47 -11.93 0.49
C ALA A 228 12.02 -10.62 -0.07
N GLY A 229 12.83 -10.72 -1.11
CA GLY A 229 13.33 -9.57 -1.85
C GLY A 229 13.31 -9.81 -3.36
N ARG A 230 13.10 -8.75 -4.12
CA ARG A 230 13.12 -8.74 -5.58
C ARG A 230 14.00 -7.60 -6.07
N LEU A 231 14.82 -7.90 -7.08
CA LEU A 231 15.60 -6.94 -7.85
C LEU A 231 15.06 -6.92 -9.28
N ARG A 232 14.83 -5.73 -9.80
CA ARG A 232 14.48 -5.46 -11.19
C ARG A 232 15.61 -4.68 -11.81
N VAL A 233 16.36 -5.34 -12.68
CA VAL A 233 17.51 -4.78 -13.39
C VAL A 233 17.06 -4.16 -14.69
N GLY A 234 17.68 -3.06 -15.07
CA GLY A 234 17.43 -2.42 -16.36
C GLY A 234 16.86 -1.03 -16.30
N GLY A 235 16.79 -0.45 -15.11
CA GLY A 235 16.76 0.99 -14.81
C GLY A 235 15.88 1.91 -15.66
N ARG A 236 14.94 1.38 -16.43
CA ARG A 236 13.95 2.24 -17.07
C ARG A 236 12.84 2.53 -16.06
N THR A 237 12.49 3.79 -16.05
CA THR A 237 11.48 4.39 -15.18
C THR A 237 10.17 3.58 -15.15
N PRO A 238 9.43 3.60 -14.04
CA PRO A 238 8.13 2.92 -13.92
C PRO A 238 7.08 3.29 -14.98
N TRP A 239 7.37 4.27 -15.82
CA TRP A 239 6.58 4.73 -16.97
C TRP A 239 7.04 4.21 -18.33
N SER A 240 8.12 3.45 -18.40
CA SER A 240 8.46 2.82 -19.66
C SER A 240 7.37 1.82 -19.99
N ASP A 241 6.85 1.91 -21.22
CA ASP A 241 5.76 1.08 -21.73
C ASP A 241 5.95 -0.39 -21.36
N SER A 242 4.82 -1.06 -21.09
CA SER A 242 4.72 -2.46 -20.67
C SER A 242 5.43 -3.49 -21.57
N THR A 243 6.07 -3.04 -22.62
CA THR A 243 6.84 -3.85 -23.59
C THR A 243 8.31 -4.04 -23.22
N ASP A 244 8.85 -3.25 -22.27
CA ASP A 244 10.22 -3.39 -21.84
C ASP A 244 10.41 -4.65 -21.02
N ARG A 245 11.21 -5.58 -21.53
CA ARG A 245 11.60 -6.79 -20.81
C ARG A 245 12.56 -6.41 -19.69
N TYR A 246 12.09 -6.52 -18.46
CA TYR A 246 12.93 -6.38 -17.27
C TYR A 246 13.53 -7.73 -16.91
N ASP A 247 14.78 -7.70 -16.50
CA ASP A 247 15.37 -8.84 -15.82
C ASP A 247 14.96 -8.78 -14.35
N VAL A 248 14.12 -9.72 -13.92
CA VAL A 248 13.63 -9.83 -12.54
C VAL A 248 14.34 -10.98 -11.86
N ARG A 249 15.04 -10.68 -10.75
CA ARG A 249 15.82 -11.63 -9.98
C ARG A 249 15.40 -11.63 -8.50
N PRO A 250 15.60 -12.77 -7.79
CA PRO A 250 15.56 -12.72 -6.33
C PRO A 250 16.60 -11.72 -5.80
N TYR A 251 16.23 -10.94 -4.78
CA TYR A 251 17.14 -10.07 -4.06
C TYR A 251 17.37 -10.69 -2.68
N VAL A 252 18.56 -11.23 -2.47
CA VAL A 252 18.86 -12.13 -1.36
C VAL A 252 20.24 -11.83 -0.73
N ALA A 253 20.45 -12.35 0.48
CA ALA A 253 21.73 -12.24 1.18
C ALA A 253 22.91 -12.65 0.29
N GLY A 254 23.99 -11.90 0.38
CA GLY A 254 25.20 -12.05 -0.45
C GLY A 254 25.18 -11.27 -1.77
N MET A 255 24.04 -10.67 -2.15
CA MET A 255 24.02 -9.71 -3.25
C MET A 255 24.53 -8.33 -2.81
N GLN A 256 25.09 -7.59 -3.77
CA GLN A 256 25.55 -6.22 -3.51
C GLN A 256 24.42 -5.40 -2.87
N ASP A 257 24.78 -4.62 -1.85
CA ASP A 257 23.91 -3.72 -1.10
C ASP A 257 22.77 -4.36 -0.28
N PHE A 258 22.53 -5.68 -0.38
CA PHE A 258 21.39 -6.34 0.26
C PHE A 258 21.32 -6.05 1.76
N ASP A 259 22.42 -6.27 2.48
CA ASP A 259 22.42 -6.10 3.94
C ASP A 259 22.26 -4.63 4.36
N ALA A 260 22.75 -3.69 3.55
CA ALA A 260 22.60 -2.27 3.80
C ALA A 260 21.16 -1.80 3.53
N ASP A 261 20.57 -2.28 2.47
CA ASP A 261 19.17 -2.00 2.11
C ASP A 261 18.21 -2.64 3.10
N LEU A 262 18.50 -3.87 3.53
CA LEU A 262 17.72 -4.56 4.55
C LEU A 262 17.69 -3.77 5.86
N ARG A 263 18.85 -3.35 6.38
CA ARG A 263 18.91 -2.53 7.60
C ARG A 263 18.16 -1.22 7.47
N ALA A 264 18.26 -0.55 6.33
CA ALA A 264 17.52 0.69 6.07
C ALA A 264 16.00 0.45 6.03
N ALA A 265 15.58 -0.61 5.36
CA ALA A 265 14.18 -1.00 5.27
C ALA A 265 13.60 -1.41 6.63
N GLU A 266 14.31 -2.22 7.42
CA GLU A 266 13.91 -2.62 8.78
C GLU A 266 13.79 -1.41 9.71
N LYS A 267 14.76 -0.49 9.65
CA LYS A 267 14.71 0.77 10.40
C LYS A 267 13.47 1.60 10.07
N LEU A 268 13.17 1.74 8.79
CA LEU A 268 12.00 2.49 8.34
C LEU A 268 10.70 1.76 8.68
N ALA A 269 10.64 0.43 8.47
CA ALA A 269 9.50 -0.40 8.83
C ALA A 269 9.16 -0.28 10.32
N ALA A 270 10.16 -0.34 11.20
CA ALA A 270 9.98 -0.15 12.64
C ALA A 270 9.48 1.26 12.97
N HIS A 271 10.04 2.30 12.34
CA HIS A 271 9.63 3.69 12.56
C HIS A 271 8.19 3.94 12.13
N CYS A 272 7.74 3.34 11.04
CA CYS A 272 6.35 3.50 10.57
C CYS A 272 5.37 2.47 11.17
N GLY A 273 5.85 1.48 11.94
CA GLY A 273 5.01 0.43 12.53
C GLY A 273 4.51 -0.61 11.51
N LEU A 274 5.24 -0.81 10.40
CA LEU A 274 4.87 -1.73 9.34
C LEU A 274 5.05 -3.18 9.78
N SER A 275 3.96 -3.87 10.07
CA SER A 275 3.99 -5.31 10.40
C SER A 275 3.94 -6.19 9.14
N VAL A 276 3.17 -5.78 8.14
CA VAL A 276 3.03 -6.49 6.86
C VAL A 276 3.04 -5.46 5.74
N GLY A 277 3.95 -5.62 4.80
CA GLY A 277 4.06 -4.66 3.72
C GLY A 277 5.30 -4.89 2.86
N ALA A 278 5.66 -3.88 2.08
CA ALA A 278 6.88 -3.87 1.30
C ALA A 278 7.49 -2.46 1.27
N ILE A 279 8.79 -2.43 1.12
CA ILE A 279 9.56 -1.20 0.93
C ILE A 279 10.27 -1.28 -0.40
N ASP A 280 10.11 -0.24 -1.21
CA ASP A 280 10.70 -0.13 -2.53
C ASP A 280 11.89 0.81 -2.52
N PHE A 281 12.92 0.43 -3.25
CA PHE A 281 14.12 1.21 -3.49
C PHE A 281 14.26 1.54 -4.97
N ILE A 282 14.92 2.66 -5.25
CA ILE A 282 15.52 2.98 -6.53
C ILE A 282 17.00 3.22 -6.27
N GLY A 283 17.86 2.40 -6.88
CA GLY A 283 19.27 2.38 -6.54
C GLY A 283 19.49 2.03 -5.07
N ASP A 284 20.09 2.94 -4.31
CA ASP A 284 20.39 2.82 -2.89
C ASP A 284 19.38 3.51 -1.96
N SER A 285 18.36 4.13 -2.52
CA SER A 285 17.46 5.00 -1.77
C SER A 285 16.03 4.43 -1.71
N ILE A 286 15.41 4.51 -0.54
CA ILE A 286 14.01 4.11 -0.34
C ILE A 286 13.10 5.10 -1.07
N ASN A 287 12.24 4.55 -1.92
CA ASN A 287 11.33 5.27 -2.79
C ASN A 287 9.90 5.37 -2.25
N GLU A 288 9.39 4.28 -1.70
CA GLU A 288 8.03 4.23 -1.15
C GLU A 288 7.84 3.07 -0.17
N ILE A 289 6.81 3.19 0.67
CA ILE A 289 6.30 2.13 1.54
C ILE A 289 4.97 1.66 0.97
N ASN A 290 4.81 0.36 0.89
CA ASN A 290 3.57 -0.28 0.49
C ASN A 290 2.98 -1.05 1.67
N GLY A 291 1.78 -0.72 2.06
CA GLY A 291 1.03 -1.44 3.10
C GLY A 291 0.57 -2.83 2.65
N CYS A 292 -0.27 -3.45 3.46
CA CYS A 292 -0.76 -4.81 3.25
C CYS A 292 -1.42 -5.04 1.87
N GLY A 293 -1.92 -3.97 1.25
CA GLY A 293 -2.67 -3.99 0.00
C GLY A 293 -1.92 -4.49 -1.21
N THR A 294 -0.73 -3.99 -1.42
CA THR A 294 0.04 -4.26 -2.64
C THR A 294 0.64 -5.65 -2.68
N ILE A 295 0.82 -6.30 -1.54
CA ILE A 295 1.48 -7.60 -1.44
C ILE A 295 0.68 -8.70 -2.13
N PHE A 296 -0.64 -8.60 -2.09
CA PHE A 296 -1.51 -9.62 -2.64
C PHE A 296 -1.94 -9.37 -4.09
N THR A 297 -1.68 -8.19 -4.66
CA THR A 297 -2.09 -7.81 -6.01
C THR A 297 -1.03 -8.03 -7.08
N GLU A 298 0.24 -8.03 -6.74
CA GLU A 298 1.35 -7.96 -7.69
C GLU A 298 1.65 -9.22 -8.48
N TYR A 299 1.14 -10.37 -8.07
CA TYR A 299 1.52 -11.65 -8.66
C TYR A 299 1.26 -11.78 -10.16
N LYS A 300 0.34 -11.03 -10.74
CA LYS A 300 0.00 -11.14 -12.17
C LYS A 300 0.81 -10.23 -13.08
N PHE A 301 1.32 -9.13 -12.55
CA PHE A 301 1.94 -8.10 -13.38
C PHE A 301 3.44 -8.31 -13.60
N TRP A 302 4.11 -9.11 -12.76
CA TRP A 302 5.56 -9.05 -12.68
C TRP A 302 6.26 -10.40 -12.83
N GLN A 303 5.74 -11.42 -13.47
CA GLN A 303 6.40 -12.73 -13.61
C GLN A 303 7.31 -13.05 -12.40
N CYS A 304 6.74 -13.01 -11.18
CA CYS A 304 7.52 -13.01 -9.95
C CYS A 304 8.20 -14.38 -9.74
N ILE A 305 9.51 -14.40 -9.85
CA ILE A 305 10.37 -15.51 -9.43
C ILE A 305 10.35 -15.66 -7.90
N VAL A 306 9.96 -14.61 -7.17
CA VAL A 306 9.92 -14.57 -5.69
C VAL A 306 8.48 -14.48 -5.21
N ASP A 307 8.06 -15.45 -4.40
CA ASP A 307 6.72 -15.50 -3.81
C ASP A 307 6.76 -15.24 -2.29
N ALA A 308 6.45 -14.02 -1.89
CA ALA A 308 6.36 -13.64 -0.48
C ALA A 308 5.05 -14.14 0.21
N ARG A 309 4.04 -14.54 -0.55
CA ARG A 309 2.70 -14.91 -0.02
C ARG A 309 2.72 -16.00 1.04
N PRO A 310 3.47 -17.12 0.89
CA PRO A 310 3.47 -18.16 1.92
C PRO A 310 3.93 -17.64 3.29
N ALA A 311 4.92 -16.75 3.32
CA ALA A 311 5.40 -16.17 4.57
C ALA A 311 4.38 -15.21 5.19
N LEU A 312 3.74 -14.37 4.36
CA LEU A 312 2.68 -13.45 4.79
C LEU A 312 1.45 -14.19 5.32
N VAL A 313 1.03 -15.25 4.63
CA VAL A 313 -0.08 -16.10 5.09
C VAL A 313 0.27 -16.78 6.42
N ARG A 314 1.49 -17.33 6.56
CA ARG A 314 1.95 -17.94 7.82
C ARG A 314 1.93 -16.93 8.97
N TYR A 315 2.39 -15.71 8.74
CA TYR A 315 2.37 -14.66 9.75
C TYR A 315 0.94 -14.32 10.19
N CYS A 316 0.02 -14.09 9.25
CA CYS A 316 -1.38 -13.78 9.57
C CYS A 316 -2.08 -14.95 10.31
N VAL A 317 -1.83 -16.19 9.90
CA VAL A 317 -2.34 -17.38 10.60
C VAL A 317 -1.71 -17.54 11.98
N GLY A 318 -0.42 -17.27 12.11
CA GLY A 318 0.29 -17.24 13.39
C GLY A 318 -0.36 -16.27 14.37
N ALA A 319 -0.62 -15.03 13.92
CA ALA A 319 -1.29 -14.01 14.71
C ALA A 319 -2.69 -14.42 15.20
N VAL A 320 -3.43 -15.22 14.41
CA VAL A 320 -4.72 -15.79 14.84
C VAL A 320 -4.56 -16.87 15.93
N ARG A 321 -3.50 -17.67 15.86
CA ARG A 321 -3.24 -18.73 16.84
C ARG A 321 -2.75 -18.21 18.19
N GLU A 322 -2.19 -17.01 18.21
CA GLU A 322 -1.71 -16.31 19.40
C GLU A 322 -2.84 -15.60 20.18
N LEU A 323 -4.05 -15.50 19.64
CA LEU A 323 -5.24 -14.97 20.31
C LEU A 323 -5.86 -15.99 21.29
#